data_e606141e7b72b299a0bdc9535a0eefd9
#
_entry.id   e606141e7b72b299a0bdc9535a0eefd9
#
_cell.length_a   1.000
_cell.length_b   1.000
_cell.length_c   1.000
_cell.angle_alpha   90.00
_cell.angle_beta   90.00
_cell.angle_gamma   90.00
#
_symmetry.space_group_name_H-M   'P 1'
#
loop_
_entity.id
_entity.type
_entity.pdbx_description
1 polymer ?
#
loop_
_entity_poly.entity_id
_entity_poly.type
_entity_poly.pdbx_seq_one_letter_code
_entity_poly.pdbx_strand_id
1 'polypeptide(L)'
;VPIQVGSYVELADLFAGRECTLEYLAECLRALPLDEVLIMCARANQIVSAPGGMSRVDRQKKLANALLSQEAGERLNDVVRKRSKGDPAKTTLFFRTQLLELVRWALLLCTRGSVPAGFSWTQPQKDLFVQAALICSRISEGKVLAVLRGDVSVPALKDIALVFFRAALDAAVIAPDAWRVVGRGQQLFTEYLPRHYPDLDSDFKRATGMSVQDYMTAASALLAIHLQLEDSMVLSDAVTLGNDTEYADVYRAYQQLHVWEVEDLRETLWPGSQVPASFDDIPTFDRKPLREKPIIVLADGRGVIPDPVILSDSMLIGPVFQLARVRDANYVFGCFGKAFEEYACDILERMFPHGSGLHRRLHRNVPAMDVHGQEFEIDACLDYIERLVVIEVKSVFIPDESVLACDEIAYQAALQKKYLRGERDVAVGQLARAIRAIASGSWAGLGSPGDVALVYPVAIVHDRLLVEPLATEFLANMLVSELGTAPVPSSWQWEFDGLRMAPLTILTVDDLEDLEYSIGNVTLMDLLDAYSEQFPHRRGSLHDFIASSEFKDAMRINRTVANAGWSFLRDAAHRVFGRDIDVDSK
;
A
#
# COMPACT_ATOMS: atom_id res chain seq x y z
N VAL A 1 1.54 25.07 5.28
CA VAL A 1 1.60 24.20 6.48
C VAL A 1 3.01 23.66 6.55
N PRO A 2 3.74 23.77 7.66
CA PRO A 2 5.04 23.14 7.76
C PRO A 2 4.81 21.62 7.68
N ILE A 3 5.25 21.01 6.59
CA ILE A 3 5.36 19.55 6.48
C ILE A 3 6.29 19.16 7.64
N GLN A 4 5.78 18.46 8.64
CA GLN A 4 6.60 17.93 9.72
C GLN A 4 7.37 16.75 9.15
N VAL A 5 8.47 17.03 8.47
CA VAL A 5 9.41 16.01 8.03
C VAL A 5 10.10 15.49 9.28
N GLY A 6 9.90 14.21 9.56
CA GLY A 6 10.67 13.54 10.59
C GLY A 6 12.16 13.62 10.24
N SER A 7 13.01 13.82 11.23
CA SER A 7 14.46 13.79 11.00
C SER A 7 14.90 12.33 10.86
N TYR A 8 15.51 11.99 9.74
CA TYR A 8 16.21 10.71 9.58
C TYR A 8 17.54 10.76 10.34
N VAL A 9 17.90 9.64 10.94
CA VAL A 9 19.19 9.45 11.58
C VAL A 9 20.24 9.17 10.50
N GLU A 10 21.33 9.90 10.54
CA GLU A 10 22.44 9.73 9.59
C GLU A 10 23.58 8.91 10.21
N LEU A 11 24.45 8.35 9.35
CA LEU A 11 25.60 7.56 9.79
C LEU A 11 26.48 8.31 10.81
N ALA A 12 26.82 9.56 10.51
CA ALA A 12 27.67 10.39 11.37
C ALA A 12 27.04 10.70 12.74
N ASP A 13 25.71 10.61 12.86
CA ASP A 13 25.01 10.82 14.11
C ASP A 13 25.32 9.74 15.15
N LEU A 14 25.44 8.48 14.70
CA LEU A 14 25.66 7.33 15.59
C LEU A 14 27.13 6.88 15.59
N PHE A 15 27.82 7.01 14.45
CA PHE A 15 29.18 6.49 14.24
C PHE A 15 30.13 7.63 13.83
N ALA A 16 30.71 8.31 14.81
CA ALA A 16 31.60 9.44 14.57
C ALA A 16 32.82 9.03 13.73
N GLY A 17 33.21 9.89 12.78
CA GLY A 17 34.37 9.68 11.92
C GLY A 17 34.17 8.65 10.79
N ARG A 18 32.94 8.16 10.61
CA ARG A 18 32.60 7.32 9.47
C ARG A 18 31.99 8.16 8.35
N GLU A 19 32.50 7.93 7.14
CA GLU A 19 32.01 8.62 5.95
C GLU A 19 30.94 7.80 5.24
N CYS A 20 29.90 8.49 4.76
CA CYS A 20 28.82 7.87 4.02
C CYS A 20 29.23 7.75 2.54
N THR A 21 29.94 6.68 2.20
CA THR A 21 30.43 6.37 0.85
C THR A 21 30.01 4.97 0.41
N LEU A 22 30.02 4.71 -0.92
CA LEU A 22 29.74 3.38 -1.45
C LEU A 22 30.86 2.38 -1.12
N GLU A 23 32.10 2.84 -1.04
CA GLU A 23 33.24 2.02 -0.60
C GLU A 23 33.02 1.51 0.83
N TYR A 24 32.58 2.41 1.72
CA TYR A 24 32.32 2.02 3.11
C TYR A 24 31.09 1.11 3.24
N LEU A 25 30.04 1.33 2.43
CA LEU A 25 28.92 0.37 2.32
C LEU A 25 29.42 -1.02 1.91
N ALA A 26 30.30 -1.06 0.91
CA ALA A 26 30.87 -2.32 0.44
C ALA A 26 31.76 -3.01 1.50
N GLU A 27 32.53 -2.26 2.28
CA GLU A 27 33.30 -2.79 3.41
C GLU A 27 32.37 -3.41 4.46
N CYS A 28 31.33 -2.72 4.87
CA CYS A 28 30.34 -3.21 5.85
C CYS A 28 29.69 -4.52 5.37
N LEU A 29 29.20 -4.55 4.12
CA LEU A 29 28.44 -5.68 3.59
C LEU A 29 29.32 -6.89 3.26
N ARG A 30 30.54 -6.70 2.73
CA ARG A 30 31.45 -7.82 2.47
C ARG A 30 31.89 -8.55 3.73
N ALA A 31 31.83 -7.90 4.90
CA ALA A 31 32.14 -8.50 6.19
C ALA A 31 30.99 -9.31 6.79
N LEU A 32 29.78 -9.29 6.17
CA LEU A 32 28.59 -9.98 6.64
C LEU A 32 28.17 -11.08 5.66
N PRO A 33 27.72 -12.26 6.16
CA PRO A 33 27.13 -13.29 5.32
C PRO A 33 25.78 -12.83 4.75
N LEU A 34 25.53 -13.09 3.46
CA LEU A 34 24.30 -12.67 2.77
C LEU A 34 23.04 -13.15 3.50
N ASP A 35 22.98 -14.43 3.80
CA ASP A 35 21.80 -15.05 4.39
C ASP A 35 21.45 -14.42 5.74
N GLU A 36 22.46 -14.07 6.53
CA GLU A 36 22.27 -13.36 7.81
C GLU A 36 21.70 -11.95 7.61
N VAL A 37 22.20 -11.21 6.61
CA VAL A 37 21.70 -9.87 6.29
C VAL A 37 20.25 -9.93 5.82
N LEU A 38 19.91 -10.88 4.94
CA LEU A 38 18.54 -11.07 4.46
C LEU A 38 17.56 -11.36 5.61
N ILE A 39 17.93 -12.25 6.53
CA ILE A 39 17.13 -12.56 7.72
C ILE A 39 16.93 -11.31 8.59
N MET A 40 17.99 -10.55 8.83
CA MET A 40 17.90 -9.35 9.67
C MET A 40 17.08 -8.24 9.01
N CYS A 41 17.20 -8.04 7.71
CA CYS A 41 16.34 -7.12 6.96
C CYS A 41 14.86 -7.54 7.06
N ALA A 42 14.57 -8.83 6.90
CA ALA A 42 13.23 -9.37 6.99
C ALA A 42 12.63 -9.15 8.39
N ARG A 43 13.39 -9.47 9.46
CA ARG A 43 12.97 -9.22 10.85
C ARG A 43 12.74 -7.74 11.14
N ALA A 44 13.62 -6.87 10.65
CA ALA A 44 13.50 -5.43 10.82
C ALA A 44 12.27 -4.90 10.07
N ASN A 45 12.03 -5.34 8.83
CA ASN A 45 10.84 -4.95 8.05
C ASN A 45 9.55 -5.45 8.69
N GLN A 46 9.53 -6.65 9.26
CA GLN A 46 8.38 -7.15 10.01
C GLN A 46 8.01 -6.21 11.17
N ILE A 47 9.01 -5.71 11.91
CA ILE A 47 8.79 -4.78 13.01
C ILE A 47 8.35 -3.41 12.49
N VAL A 48 9.01 -2.88 11.46
CA VAL A 48 8.69 -1.55 10.88
C VAL A 48 7.29 -1.52 10.31
N SER A 49 6.88 -2.59 9.62
CA SER A 49 5.61 -2.67 8.88
C SER A 49 4.51 -3.40 9.64
N ALA A 50 4.71 -3.78 10.92
CA ALA A 50 3.74 -4.55 11.70
C ALA A 50 2.36 -3.86 11.71
N PRO A 51 1.27 -4.57 11.39
CA PRO A 51 -0.08 -4.03 11.55
C PRO A 51 -0.45 -3.89 13.02
N GLY A 52 -1.31 -2.93 13.34
CA GLY A 52 -1.97 -2.79 14.64
C GLY A 52 -1.09 -2.57 15.89
N GLY A 53 -1.68 -2.14 16.98
CA GLY A 53 -1.21 -2.18 18.37
C GLY A 53 0.07 -1.44 18.77
N MET A 54 1.13 -1.50 17.98
CA MET A 54 2.42 -0.90 18.34
C MET A 54 2.61 0.46 17.65
N SER A 55 2.84 1.52 18.43
CA SER A 55 3.12 2.83 17.87
C SER A 55 4.43 2.84 17.04
N ARG A 56 4.55 3.77 16.10
CA ARG A 56 5.80 3.96 15.34
C ARG A 56 7.01 4.14 16.27
N VAL A 57 6.84 4.87 17.37
CA VAL A 57 7.89 5.10 18.36
C VAL A 57 8.34 3.81 19.01
N ASP A 58 7.40 2.94 19.39
CA ASP A 58 7.73 1.69 20.05
C ASP A 58 8.42 0.71 19.09
N ARG A 59 8.03 0.70 17.81
CA ARG A 59 8.73 -0.08 16.77
C ARG A 59 10.17 0.38 16.62
N GLN A 60 10.41 1.69 16.53
CA GLN A 60 11.76 2.26 16.44
C GLN A 60 12.59 1.94 17.69
N LYS A 61 11.98 2.03 18.89
CA LYS A 61 12.64 1.63 20.15
C LYS A 61 12.98 0.14 20.18
N LYS A 62 12.05 -0.72 19.75
CA LYS A 62 12.29 -2.18 19.70
C LYS A 62 13.51 -2.50 18.84
N LEU A 63 13.60 -1.90 17.65
CA LEU A 63 14.74 -2.08 16.74
C LEU A 63 16.04 -1.48 17.30
N ALA A 64 15.98 -0.27 17.84
CA ALA A 64 17.15 0.38 18.45
C ALA A 64 17.73 -0.49 19.60
N ASN A 65 16.87 -0.97 20.49
CA ASN A 65 17.30 -1.84 21.60
C ASN A 65 17.87 -3.18 21.14
N ALA A 66 17.39 -3.72 20.02
CA ALA A 66 17.87 -5.00 19.50
C ALA A 66 19.23 -4.88 18.75
N LEU A 67 19.47 -3.73 18.11
CA LEU A 67 20.56 -3.56 17.15
C LEU A 67 21.67 -2.61 17.61
N LEU A 68 21.37 -1.56 18.37
CA LEU A 68 22.38 -0.58 18.76
C LEU A 68 23.19 -1.03 19.97
N SER A 69 24.48 -0.69 19.97
CA SER A 69 25.30 -0.70 21.18
C SER A 69 24.83 0.39 22.16
N GLN A 70 25.22 0.28 23.42
CA GLN A 70 24.89 1.31 24.43
C GLN A 70 25.34 2.70 23.96
N GLU A 71 26.57 2.83 23.46
CA GLU A 71 27.11 4.10 22.97
C GLU A 71 26.28 4.67 21.81
N ALA A 72 25.94 3.85 20.81
CA ALA A 72 25.09 4.29 19.68
C ALA A 72 23.67 4.67 20.15
N GLY A 73 23.12 3.97 21.13
CA GLY A 73 21.84 4.29 21.75
C GLY A 73 21.84 5.64 22.49
N GLU A 74 22.92 5.94 23.24
CA GLU A 74 23.10 7.25 23.89
C GLU A 74 23.19 8.38 22.85
N ARG A 75 23.94 8.19 21.77
CA ARG A 75 24.01 9.15 20.65
C ARG A 75 22.65 9.32 19.97
N LEU A 76 21.86 8.25 19.76
CA LEU A 76 20.51 8.36 19.23
C LEU A 76 19.62 9.25 20.12
N ASN A 77 19.69 9.08 21.42
CA ASN A 77 18.95 9.94 22.38
C ASN A 77 19.37 11.40 22.26
N ASP A 78 20.65 11.68 22.00
CA ASP A 78 21.13 13.04 21.76
C ASP A 78 20.60 13.62 20.45
N VAL A 79 20.51 12.82 19.39
CA VAL A 79 19.89 13.21 18.10
C VAL A 79 18.43 13.57 18.31
N VAL A 80 17.66 12.70 18.99
CA VAL A 80 16.25 12.95 19.32
C VAL A 80 16.10 14.27 20.08
N ARG A 81 16.96 14.52 21.09
CA ARG A 81 16.92 15.74 21.89
C ARG A 81 17.22 16.98 21.04
N LYS A 82 18.23 16.94 20.19
CA LYS A 82 18.71 18.09 19.42
C LYS A 82 17.82 18.41 18.22
N ARG A 83 17.46 17.39 17.41
CA ARG A 83 16.76 17.60 16.13
C ARG A 83 15.25 17.59 16.27
N SER A 84 14.73 16.76 17.16
CA SER A 84 13.28 16.54 17.33
C SER A 84 12.71 17.20 18.58
N LYS A 85 13.49 18.08 19.23
CA LYS A 85 13.09 18.77 20.48
C LYS A 85 12.61 17.79 21.57
N GLY A 86 13.23 16.61 21.63
CA GLY A 86 12.89 15.55 22.57
C GLY A 86 11.69 14.70 22.19
N ASP A 87 11.09 14.90 21.02
CA ASP A 87 9.97 14.11 20.53
C ASP A 87 10.46 12.94 19.65
N PRO A 88 10.49 11.69 20.16
CA PRO A 88 10.98 10.54 19.39
C PRO A 88 10.09 10.20 18.20
N ALA A 89 8.81 10.63 18.18
CA ALA A 89 7.93 10.39 17.05
C ALA A 89 8.37 11.09 15.76
N LYS A 90 9.23 12.13 15.91
CA LYS A 90 9.81 12.88 14.79
C LYS A 90 11.16 12.33 14.32
N THR A 91 11.66 11.24 14.90
CA THR A 91 12.94 10.64 14.53
C THR A 91 12.74 9.26 13.98
N THR A 92 13.34 8.96 12.82
CA THR A 92 13.28 7.67 12.15
C THR A 92 14.68 7.09 12.00
N LEU A 93 14.91 5.91 12.58
CA LEU A 93 16.18 5.18 12.48
C LEU A 93 16.09 4.14 11.36
N PHE A 94 15.02 3.35 11.35
CA PHE A 94 14.78 2.32 10.33
C PHE A 94 13.44 2.54 9.64
N PHE A 95 13.44 2.31 8.33
CA PHE A 95 12.23 2.37 7.52
C PHE A 95 12.32 1.36 6.37
N ARG A 96 11.16 1.01 5.85
CA ARG A 96 10.95 -0.07 4.89
C ARG A 96 11.85 0.03 3.65
N THR A 97 11.85 1.19 2.99
CA THR A 97 12.63 1.41 1.76
C THR A 97 14.13 1.25 1.96
N GLN A 98 14.64 1.78 3.06
CA GLN A 98 16.04 1.63 3.47
C GLN A 98 16.43 0.16 3.60
N LEU A 99 15.59 -0.65 4.27
CA LEU A 99 15.86 -2.07 4.49
C LEU A 99 15.74 -2.88 3.20
N LEU A 100 14.82 -2.53 2.30
CA LEU A 100 14.74 -3.13 0.97
C LEU A 100 15.93 -2.75 0.10
N GLU A 101 16.40 -1.51 0.17
CA GLU A 101 17.64 -1.09 -0.50
C GLU A 101 18.85 -1.86 0.05
N LEU A 102 18.88 -2.09 1.36
CA LEU A 102 19.91 -2.91 1.99
C LEU A 102 19.89 -4.37 1.49
N VAL A 103 18.71 -4.97 1.32
CA VAL A 103 18.55 -6.29 0.67
C VAL A 103 19.17 -6.28 -0.73
N ARG A 104 18.85 -5.27 -1.54
CA ARG A 104 19.38 -5.12 -2.90
C ARG A 104 20.91 -5.05 -2.92
N TRP A 105 21.52 -4.24 -2.06
CA TRP A 105 22.98 -4.12 -1.95
C TRP A 105 23.65 -5.35 -1.36
N ALA A 106 23.01 -6.03 -0.41
CA ALA A 106 23.50 -7.28 0.14
C ALA A 106 23.58 -8.37 -0.92
N LEU A 107 22.58 -8.47 -1.81
CA LEU A 107 22.61 -9.38 -2.95
C LEU A 107 23.81 -9.13 -3.88
N LEU A 108 24.23 -7.87 -4.04
CA LEU A 108 25.38 -7.52 -4.86
C LEU A 108 26.74 -7.78 -4.17
N LEU A 109 26.84 -7.48 -2.89
CA LEU A 109 28.14 -7.31 -2.19
C LEU A 109 28.47 -8.41 -1.19
N CYS A 110 27.46 -9.02 -0.55
CA CYS A 110 27.70 -10.06 0.44
C CYS A 110 28.05 -11.40 -0.21
N THR A 111 28.87 -12.19 0.51
CA THR A 111 29.11 -13.59 0.15
C THR A 111 28.01 -14.48 0.71
N ARG A 112 27.63 -15.50 -0.06
CA ARG A 112 26.65 -16.50 0.39
C ARG A 112 27.28 -17.36 1.50
N GLY A 113 26.52 -17.65 2.54
CA GLY A 113 26.96 -18.48 3.64
C GLY A 113 25.79 -19.05 4.43
N SER A 114 25.91 -20.28 4.90
CA SER A 114 24.83 -20.92 5.69
C SER A 114 24.69 -20.26 7.07
N VAL A 115 23.47 -20.10 7.52
CA VAL A 115 23.14 -19.56 8.83
C VAL A 115 22.90 -20.69 9.81
N PRO A 116 23.67 -20.81 10.90
CA PRO A 116 23.45 -21.86 11.88
C PRO A 116 22.08 -21.69 12.58
N ALA A 117 21.49 -22.80 13.00
CA ALA A 117 20.26 -22.78 13.78
C ALA A 117 20.49 -22.00 15.10
N GLY A 118 19.58 -21.08 15.43
CA GLY A 118 19.70 -20.24 16.62
C GLY A 118 20.74 -19.12 16.51
N PHE A 119 21.11 -18.73 15.30
CA PHE A 119 22.06 -17.65 15.06
C PHE A 119 21.65 -16.34 15.75
N SER A 120 22.63 -15.70 16.36
CA SER A 120 22.51 -14.34 16.88
C SER A 120 23.76 -13.55 16.56
N TRP A 121 23.60 -12.32 16.12
CA TRP A 121 24.73 -11.46 15.81
C TRP A 121 25.46 -10.96 17.05
N THR A 122 26.78 -10.92 16.95
CA THR A 122 27.64 -10.16 17.86
C THR A 122 27.40 -8.66 17.67
N GLN A 123 27.75 -7.86 18.68
CA GLN A 123 27.59 -6.40 18.55
C GLN A 123 28.34 -5.79 17.36
N PRO A 124 29.59 -6.20 17.03
CA PRO A 124 30.26 -5.71 15.82
C PRO A 124 29.51 -6.00 14.52
N GLN A 125 28.87 -7.17 14.37
CA GLN A 125 28.05 -7.48 13.20
C GLN A 125 26.78 -6.61 13.14
N LYS A 126 26.13 -6.39 14.29
CA LYS A 126 25.00 -5.46 14.38
C LYS A 126 25.40 -4.04 14.00
N ASP A 127 26.54 -3.58 14.47
CA ASP A 127 27.06 -2.25 14.15
C ASP A 127 27.32 -2.09 12.64
N LEU A 128 27.89 -3.11 11.98
CA LEU A 128 28.10 -3.12 10.53
C LEU A 128 26.76 -3.08 9.77
N PHE A 129 25.78 -3.87 10.21
CA PHE A 129 24.43 -3.85 9.63
C PHE A 129 23.76 -2.48 9.75
N VAL A 130 23.80 -1.89 10.94
CA VAL A 130 23.21 -0.55 11.18
C VAL A 130 23.92 0.50 10.32
N GLN A 131 25.24 0.46 10.23
CA GLN A 131 26.02 1.38 9.40
C GLN A 131 25.65 1.23 7.92
N ALA A 132 25.56 0.00 7.40
CA ALA A 132 25.11 -0.25 6.04
C ALA A 132 23.69 0.25 5.80
N ALA A 133 22.75 0.00 6.74
CA ALA A 133 21.39 0.50 6.67
C ALA A 133 21.34 2.03 6.61
N LEU A 134 22.12 2.73 7.44
CA LEU A 134 22.17 4.20 7.45
C LEU A 134 22.77 4.77 6.15
N ILE A 135 23.70 4.07 5.50
CA ILE A 135 24.17 4.47 4.16
C ILE A 135 23.05 4.27 3.12
N CYS A 136 22.30 3.16 3.21
CA CYS A 136 21.15 2.91 2.34
C CYS A 136 20.06 3.96 2.51
N SER A 137 19.93 4.59 3.69
CA SER A 137 19.04 5.76 3.87
C SER A 137 19.37 6.90 2.91
N ARG A 138 20.67 7.18 2.72
CA ARG A 138 21.12 8.21 1.78
C ARG A 138 20.80 7.84 0.34
N ILE A 139 20.86 6.56 -0.02
CA ILE A 139 20.50 6.10 -1.36
C ILE A 139 19.00 6.26 -1.59
N SER A 140 18.18 5.80 -0.63
CA SER A 140 16.73 5.88 -0.72
C SER A 140 16.20 7.32 -0.68
N GLU A 141 16.78 8.14 0.20
CA GLU A 141 16.30 9.48 0.53
C GLU A 141 17.25 10.59 0.05
N GLY A 142 18.27 10.26 -0.74
CA GLY A 142 19.33 11.20 -1.12
C GLY A 142 18.81 12.47 -1.77
N LYS A 143 17.82 12.36 -2.66
CA LYS A 143 17.15 13.53 -3.27
C LYS A 143 16.38 14.36 -2.23
N VAL A 144 15.66 13.69 -1.31
CA VAL A 144 14.92 14.36 -0.21
C VAL A 144 15.89 15.12 0.69
N LEU A 145 16.96 14.45 1.09
CA LEU A 145 17.97 15.02 2.00
C LEU A 145 18.73 16.18 1.35
N ALA A 146 19.07 16.08 0.06
CA ALA A 146 19.73 17.15 -0.69
C ALA A 146 18.84 18.40 -0.78
N VAL A 147 17.56 18.23 -1.04
CA VAL A 147 16.58 19.32 -1.04
C VAL A 147 16.46 19.96 0.35
N LEU A 148 16.36 19.15 1.40
CA LEU A 148 16.23 19.65 2.78
C LEU A 148 17.46 20.43 3.26
N ARG A 149 18.64 20.08 2.78
CA ARG A 149 19.91 20.76 3.10
C ARG A 149 20.13 22.01 2.27
N GLY A 150 19.34 22.25 1.23
CA GLY A 150 19.58 23.34 0.28
C GLY A 150 20.74 23.08 -0.68
N ASP A 151 21.21 21.82 -0.76
CA ASP A 151 22.32 21.40 -1.65
C ASP A 151 21.89 21.38 -3.12
N VAL A 152 20.58 21.31 -3.38
CA VAL A 152 19.97 21.37 -4.72
C VAL A 152 19.02 22.55 -4.75
N SER A 153 19.25 23.46 -5.70
CA SER A 153 18.26 24.49 -6.00
C SER A 153 17.06 23.82 -6.65
N VAL A 154 15.96 23.71 -5.91
CA VAL A 154 14.74 23.13 -6.46
C VAL A 154 14.01 24.18 -7.26
N PRO A 155 13.80 23.98 -8.58
CA PRO A 155 13.19 24.97 -9.46
C PRO A 155 11.76 25.33 -9.08
N ALA A 156 11.04 24.45 -8.36
CA ALA A 156 9.68 24.70 -7.93
C ALA A 156 9.35 23.99 -6.62
N LEU A 157 8.46 24.59 -5.82
CA LEU A 157 7.88 23.96 -4.61
C LEU A 157 7.26 22.60 -4.88
N LYS A 158 6.82 22.35 -6.10
CA LYS A 158 6.18 21.12 -6.57
C LYS A 158 7.15 19.93 -6.61
N ASP A 159 8.39 20.15 -7.05
CA ASP A 159 9.41 19.08 -7.11
C ASP A 159 9.78 18.61 -5.69
N ILE A 160 9.78 19.56 -4.73
CA ILE A 160 9.93 19.24 -3.30
C ILE A 160 8.78 18.34 -2.83
N ALA A 161 7.55 18.67 -3.21
CA ALA A 161 6.38 17.94 -2.82
C ALA A 161 6.42 16.48 -3.32
N LEU A 162 6.87 16.23 -4.56
CA LEU A 162 6.97 14.88 -5.12
C LEU A 162 8.05 14.03 -4.44
N VAL A 163 9.17 14.66 -4.07
CA VAL A 163 10.25 14.01 -3.32
C VAL A 163 9.75 13.59 -1.94
N PHE A 164 9.00 14.47 -1.25
CA PHE A 164 8.36 14.16 0.04
C PHE A 164 7.26 13.12 -0.10
N PHE A 165 6.49 13.15 -1.17
CA PHE A 165 5.48 12.17 -1.48
C PHE A 165 6.08 10.76 -1.56
N ARG A 166 7.19 10.57 -2.27
CA ARG A 166 7.89 9.29 -2.33
C ARG A 166 8.32 8.80 -0.94
N ALA A 167 8.92 9.68 -0.13
CA ALA A 167 9.34 9.34 1.22
C ALA A 167 8.14 9.01 2.12
N ALA A 168 7.03 9.74 1.97
CA ALA A 168 5.80 9.51 2.70
C ALA A 168 5.14 8.18 2.32
N LEU A 169 5.10 7.84 1.02
CA LEU A 169 4.58 6.56 0.54
C LEU A 169 5.29 5.38 1.17
N ASP A 170 6.61 5.43 1.24
CA ASP A 170 7.39 4.36 1.82
C ASP A 170 7.30 4.30 3.35
N ALA A 171 7.12 5.45 4.00
CA ALA A 171 6.99 5.53 5.46
C ALA A 171 5.58 5.22 5.97
N ALA A 172 4.56 5.45 5.15
CA ALA A 172 3.14 5.28 5.51
C ALA A 172 2.61 3.87 5.24
N VAL A 173 3.28 3.06 4.40
CA VAL A 173 2.81 1.72 4.08
C VAL A 173 3.03 0.78 5.24
N ILE A 174 1.95 0.54 6.00
CA ILE A 174 1.86 -0.51 7.02
C ILE A 174 1.34 -1.77 6.31
N ALA A 175 1.87 -2.94 6.69
CA ALA A 175 1.31 -4.19 6.19
C ALA A 175 -0.18 -4.27 6.56
N PRO A 176 -1.07 -4.60 5.63
CA PRO A 176 -2.47 -4.80 5.96
C PRO A 176 -2.61 -5.97 6.94
N ASP A 177 -3.66 -5.95 7.73
CA ASP A 177 -4.00 -7.09 8.58
C ASP A 177 -4.16 -8.35 7.73
N ALA A 178 -3.55 -9.44 8.16
CA ALA A 178 -3.55 -10.67 7.38
C ALA A 178 -4.96 -11.22 7.13
N TRP A 179 -5.86 -11.12 8.12
CA TRP A 179 -7.25 -11.52 7.96
C TRP A 179 -7.96 -10.71 6.85
N ARG A 180 -7.59 -9.43 6.69
CA ARG A 180 -8.13 -8.56 5.63
C ARG A 180 -7.62 -8.99 4.26
N VAL A 181 -6.29 -9.21 4.15
CA VAL A 181 -5.67 -9.69 2.90
C VAL A 181 -6.31 -11.00 2.44
N VAL A 182 -6.42 -11.95 3.36
CA VAL A 182 -6.98 -13.27 3.06
C VAL A 182 -8.48 -13.19 2.79
N GLY A 183 -9.24 -12.49 3.64
CA GLY A 183 -10.70 -12.38 3.50
C GLY A 183 -11.10 -11.67 2.21
N ARG A 184 -10.45 -10.55 1.88
CA ARG A 184 -10.68 -9.83 0.62
C ARG A 184 -10.21 -10.65 -0.58
N GLY A 185 -9.00 -11.20 -0.52
CA GLY A 185 -8.46 -12.03 -1.59
C GLY A 185 -9.36 -13.22 -1.88
N GLN A 186 -9.81 -13.93 -0.84
CA GLN A 186 -10.77 -15.02 -0.97
C GLN A 186 -12.06 -14.56 -1.68
N GLN A 187 -12.69 -13.49 -1.21
CA GLN A 187 -13.92 -13.00 -1.80
C GLN A 187 -13.71 -12.56 -3.25
N LEU A 188 -12.71 -11.72 -3.52
CA LEU A 188 -12.46 -11.22 -4.88
C LEU A 188 -12.19 -12.34 -5.87
N PHE A 189 -11.34 -13.32 -5.53
CA PHE A 189 -10.89 -14.32 -6.47
C PHE A 189 -11.78 -15.56 -6.56
N THR A 190 -12.58 -15.87 -5.54
CA THR A 190 -13.42 -17.07 -5.55
C THR A 190 -14.92 -16.78 -5.65
N GLU A 191 -15.34 -15.51 -5.38
CA GLU A 191 -16.77 -15.16 -5.45
C GLU A 191 -17.06 -14.14 -6.55
N TYR A 192 -16.31 -13.02 -6.61
CA TYR A 192 -16.60 -11.93 -7.53
C TYR A 192 -15.97 -12.11 -8.90
N LEU A 193 -14.67 -12.40 -8.99
CA LEU A 193 -13.98 -12.53 -10.27
C LEU A 193 -14.56 -13.63 -11.16
N PRO A 194 -14.99 -14.81 -10.66
CA PRO A 194 -15.62 -15.83 -11.49
C PRO A 194 -16.88 -15.39 -12.21
N ARG A 195 -17.61 -14.40 -11.67
CA ARG A 195 -18.84 -13.85 -12.30
C ARG A 195 -18.52 -13.09 -13.58
N HIS A 196 -17.33 -12.51 -13.68
CA HIS A 196 -16.88 -11.67 -14.79
C HIS A 196 -15.83 -12.35 -15.68
N TYR A 197 -15.27 -13.47 -15.22
CA TYR A 197 -14.22 -14.20 -15.91
C TYR A 197 -14.56 -15.71 -15.97
N PRO A 198 -15.37 -16.16 -16.94
CA PRO A 198 -15.84 -17.54 -17.03
C PRO A 198 -14.73 -18.60 -17.13
N ASP A 199 -13.61 -18.28 -17.79
CA ASP A 199 -12.48 -19.17 -18.00
C ASP A 199 -11.43 -19.09 -16.87
N LEU A 200 -11.76 -18.46 -15.73
CA LEU A 200 -10.81 -18.14 -14.65
C LEU A 200 -9.95 -19.32 -14.23
N ASP A 201 -10.55 -20.41 -13.81
CA ASP A 201 -9.82 -21.58 -13.31
C ASP A 201 -8.95 -22.23 -14.38
N SER A 202 -9.43 -22.34 -15.63
CA SER A 202 -8.66 -22.94 -16.71
C SER A 202 -7.44 -22.09 -17.08
N ASP A 203 -7.60 -20.78 -17.18
CA ASP A 203 -6.52 -19.85 -17.49
C ASP A 203 -5.55 -19.74 -16.30
N PHE A 204 -6.06 -19.71 -15.07
CA PHE A 204 -5.24 -19.68 -13.88
C PHE A 204 -4.39 -20.95 -13.70
N LYS A 205 -5.00 -22.11 -13.93
CA LYS A 205 -4.27 -23.40 -13.94
C LYS A 205 -3.21 -23.46 -15.03
N ARG A 206 -3.48 -22.86 -16.20
CA ARG A 206 -2.49 -22.75 -17.28
C ARG A 206 -1.33 -21.81 -16.88
N ALA A 207 -1.61 -20.74 -16.13
CA ALA A 207 -0.60 -19.76 -15.70
C ALA A 207 0.26 -20.26 -14.54
N THR A 208 -0.33 -21.01 -13.60
CA THR A 208 0.28 -21.32 -12.30
C THR A 208 0.43 -22.82 -12.02
N GLY A 209 -0.23 -23.68 -12.79
CA GLY A 209 -0.29 -25.11 -12.52
C GLY A 209 -1.34 -25.53 -11.47
N MET A 210 -2.04 -24.59 -10.84
CA MET A 210 -3.00 -24.86 -9.76
C MET A 210 -4.32 -24.11 -9.96
N SER A 211 -5.39 -24.55 -9.30
CA SER A 211 -6.65 -23.79 -9.27
C SER A 211 -6.51 -22.49 -8.47
N VAL A 212 -7.42 -21.54 -8.68
CA VAL A 212 -7.46 -20.30 -7.86
C VAL A 212 -7.64 -20.63 -6.38
N GLN A 213 -8.49 -21.60 -6.06
CA GLN A 213 -8.74 -22.02 -4.68
C GLN A 213 -7.49 -22.60 -4.02
N ASP A 214 -6.74 -23.47 -4.72
CA ASP A 214 -5.50 -24.06 -4.22
C ASP A 214 -4.43 -22.98 -4.00
N TYR A 215 -4.30 -22.05 -4.96
CA TYR A 215 -3.40 -20.92 -4.84
C TYR A 215 -3.70 -20.06 -3.60
N MET A 216 -4.96 -19.68 -3.41
CA MET A 216 -5.39 -18.88 -2.26
C MET A 216 -5.18 -19.64 -0.94
N THR A 217 -5.40 -20.96 -0.93
CA THR A 217 -5.14 -21.82 0.24
C THR A 217 -3.65 -21.83 0.58
N ALA A 218 -2.77 -22.06 -0.39
CA ALA A 218 -1.32 -22.09 -0.18
C ALA A 218 -0.78 -20.72 0.25
N ALA A 219 -1.23 -19.64 -0.38
CA ALA A 219 -0.87 -18.27 -0.06
C ALA A 219 -1.29 -17.91 1.39
N SER A 220 -2.51 -18.28 1.77
CA SER A 220 -3.04 -18.04 3.12
C SER A 220 -2.30 -18.85 4.18
N ALA A 221 -1.93 -20.09 3.88
CA ALA A 221 -1.10 -20.91 4.77
C ALA A 221 0.28 -20.28 4.98
N LEU A 222 0.91 -19.77 3.92
CA LEU A 222 2.19 -19.05 4.02
C LEU A 222 2.05 -17.81 4.92
N LEU A 223 1.00 -17.02 4.73
CA LEU A 223 0.75 -15.84 5.56
C LEU A 223 0.46 -16.22 7.01
N ALA A 224 -0.28 -17.29 7.24
CA ALA A 224 -0.57 -17.80 8.57
C ALA A 224 0.68 -18.21 9.35
N ILE A 225 1.61 -18.90 8.69
CA ILE A 225 2.93 -19.21 9.29
C ILE A 225 3.69 -17.92 9.60
N HIS A 226 3.72 -17.00 8.66
CA HIS A 226 4.42 -15.73 8.83
C HIS A 226 3.91 -14.95 10.06
N LEU A 227 2.62 -15.02 10.35
CA LEU A 227 2.01 -14.39 11.52
C LEU A 227 2.34 -15.09 12.84
N GLN A 228 2.48 -16.42 12.84
CA GLN A 228 2.79 -17.19 14.05
C GLN A 228 4.24 -17.06 14.50
N LEU A 229 5.14 -16.81 13.56
CA LEU A 229 6.57 -16.70 13.85
C LEU A 229 6.87 -15.30 14.37
N GLU A 230 6.65 -15.07 15.66
CA GLU A 230 6.90 -13.78 16.33
C GLU A 230 8.31 -13.21 16.09
N ASP A 231 9.28 -14.06 15.74
CA ASP A 231 10.68 -13.68 15.60
C ASP A 231 11.35 -14.10 14.28
N SER A 232 10.67 -14.75 13.35
CA SER A 232 11.36 -15.19 12.15
C SER A 232 10.54 -15.12 10.87
N MET A 233 10.92 -14.19 10.00
CA MET A 233 10.54 -14.20 8.58
C MET A 233 11.23 -15.34 7.80
N VAL A 234 11.81 -16.28 8.51
CA VAL A 234 12.53 -17.41 7.94
C VAL A 234 11.56 -18.58 7.88
N LEU A 235 11.14 -18.91 6.68
CA LEU A 235 10.38 -20.12 6.43
C LEU A 235 11.33 -21.30 6.69
N SER A 236 11.02 -22.11 7.68
CA SER A 236 11.63 -23.43 7.83
C SER A 236 11.46 -24.19 6.51
N ASP A 237 12.41 -25.08 6.22
CA ASP A 237 12.46 -25.89 5.01
C ASP A 237 11.09 -26.17 4.40
N ALA A 238 10.90 -25.75 3.16
CA ALA A 238 9.71 -26.07 2.39
C ALA A 238 9.43 -27.58 2.34
N VAL A 239 10.46 -28.37 2.58
CA VAL A 239 10.43 -29.84 2.57
C VAL A 239 9.84 -30.42 3.87
N THR A 240 10.01 -29.76 5.01
CA THR A 240 9.55 -30.28 6.32
C THR A 240 8.07 -30.02 6.61
N LEU A 241 7.43 -29.14 5.87
CA LEU A 241 6.07 -28.64 6.21
C LEU A 241 4.93 -29.47 5.58
N GLY A 242 5.18 -30.39 4.70
CA GLY A 242 4.09 -30.91 3.91
C GLY A 242 4.10 -32.39 3.57
N ASN A 243 4.96 -33.22 4.17
CA ASN A 243 5.07 -34.60 3.73
C ASN A 243 3.84 -35.46 4.01
N ASP A 244 2.95 -35.01 4.92
CA ASP A 244 1.82 -35.82 5.40
C ASP A 244 0.44 -35.16 5.18
N THR A 245 0.33 -34.08 4.40
CA THR A 245 -0.96 -33.41 4.18
C THR A 245 -1.40 -33.46 2.72
N GLU A 246 -2.72 -33.48 2.50
CA GLU A 246 -3.37 -33.45 1.18
C GLU A 246 -2.90 -32.28 0.29
N TYR A 247 -2.50 -31.15 0.91
CA TYR A 247 -2.10 -29.93 0.22
C TYR A 247 -0.58 -29.71 0.14
N ALA A 248 0.23 -30.67 0.55
CA ALA A 248 1.69 -30.53 0.52
C ALA A 248 2.24 -30.21 -0.87
N ASP A 249 1.72 -30.90 -1.89
CA ASP A 249 2.16 -30.71 -3.28
C ASP A 249 1.71 -29.35 -3.83
N VAL A 250 0.50 -28.91 -3.48
CA VAL A 250 -0.03 -27.58 -3.82
C VAL A 250 0.83 -26.50 -3.21
N TYR A 251 1.18 -26.64 -1.94
CA TYR A 251 2.02 -25.67 -1.23
C TYR A 251 3.44 -25.61 -1.82
N ARG A 252 4.04 -26.74 -2.16
CA ARG A 252 5.34 -26.77 -2.84
C ARG A 252 5.28 -26.10 -4.21
N ALA A 253 4.24 -26.39 -4.99
CA ALA A 253 4.04 -25.76 -6.30
C ALA A 253 3.89 -24.23 -6.16
N TYR A 254 3.13 -23.76 -5.15
CA TYR A 254 3.00 -22.34 -4.82
C TYR A 254 4.35 -21.72 -4.46
N GLN A 255 5.13 -22.37 -3.60
CA GLN A 255 6.46 -21.88 -3.23
C GLN A 255 7.38 -21.78 -4.45
N GLN A 256 7.44 -22.82 -5.28
CA GLN A 256 8.26 -22.81 -6.52
C GLN A 256 7.90 -21.66 -7.45
N LEU A 257 6.62 -21.29 -7.52
CA LEU A 257 6.17 -20.15 -8.32
C LEU A 257 6.65 -18.80 -7.77
N HIS A 258 6.86 -18.72 -6.45
CA HIS A 258 7.10 -17.47 -5.73
C HIS A 258 8.49 -17.32 -5.12
N VAL A 259 9.43 -18.22 -5.43
CA VAL A 259 10.81 -18.14 -4.95
C VAL A 259 11.76 -17.57 -5.98
N TRP A 260 12.75 -16.86 -5.47
CA TRP A 260 13.96 -16.45 -6.19
C TRP A 260 15.15 -17.24 -5.69
N GLU A 261 15.94 -17.78 -6.62
CA GLU A 261 17.33 -18.11 -6.35
C GLU A 261 18.12 -16.80 -6.25
N VAL A 262 19.09 -16.76 -5.32
CA VAL A 262 19.88 -15.55 -5.05
C VAL A 262 20.57 -15.03 -6.31
N GLU A 263 21.14 -15.92 -7.11
CA GLU A 263 21.89 -15.57 -8.32
C GLU A 263 20.98 -14.95 -9.39
N ASP A 264 19.79 -15.51 -9.58
CA ASP A 264 18.79 -15.01 -10.56
C ASP A 264 18.26 -13.64 -10.13
N LEU A 265 17.98 -13.47 -8.83
CA LEU A 265 17.53 -12.19 -8.30
C LEU A 265 18.63 -11.13 -8.36
N ARG A 266 19.89 -11.52 -8.07
CA ARG A 266 21.06 -10.64 -8.20
C ARG A 266 21.19 -10.13 -9.62
N GLU A 267 21.17 -11.02 -10.62
CA GLU A 267 21.28 -10.63 -12.04
C GLU A 267 20.11 -9.75 -12.48
N THR A 268 18.89 -10.01 -11.97
CA THR A 268 17.71 -9.21 -12.26
C THR A 268 17.80 -7.79 -11.70
N LEU A 269 18.27 -7.64 -10.46
CA LEU A 269 18.37 -6.34 -9.78
C LEU A 269 19.67 -5.58 -10.11
N TRP A 270 20.71 -6.30 -10.52
CA TRP A 270 22.03 -5.77 -10.84
C TRP A 270 22.58 -6.41 -12.13
N PRO A 271 22.02 -6.08 -13.31
CA PRO A 271 22.49 -6.63 -14.57
C PRO A 271 24.00 -6.42 -14.75
N GLY A 272 24.72 -7.53 -14.99
CA GLY A 272 26.18 -7.52 -15.10
C GLY A 272 26.94 -7.34 -13.80
N SER A 273 26.27 -7.33 -12.64
CA SER A 273 26.83 -7.33 -11.28
C SER A 273 27.90 -6.25 -11.03
N GLN A 274 27.76 -5.07 -11.66
CA GLN A 274 28.70 -3.96 -11.48
C GLN A 274 28.29 -3.06 -10.33
N VAL A 275 29.27 -2.75 -9.47
CA VAL A 275 29.09 -1.77 -8.40
C VAL A 275 29.12 -0.37 -9.01
N PRO A 276 28.11 0.48 -8.80
CA PRO A 276 28.12 1.86 -9.25
C PRO A 276 29.31 2.66 -8.72
N ALA A 277 29.85 3.57 -9.52
CA ALA A 277 30.99 4.38 -9.12
C ALA A 277 30.61 5.51 -8.14
N SER A 278 29.37 5.98 -8.19
CA SER A 278 28.88 7.05 -7.31
C SER A 278 27.39 6.83 -6.93
N PHE A 279 26.90 7.58 -5.95
CA PHE A 279 25.48 7.56 -5.57
C PHE A 279 24.55 8.00 -6.72
N ASP A 280 25.04 8.85 -7.63
CA ASP A 280 24.25 9.36 -8.75
C ASP A 280 24.10 8.32 -9.88
N ASP A 281 25.03 7.34 -9.93
CA ASP A 281 25.00 6.25 -10.92
C ASP A 281 24.13 5.07 -10.50
N ILE A 282 23.53 5.11 -9.29
CA ILE A 282 22.72 4.01 -8.78
C ILE A 282 21.38 3.99 -9.54
N PRO A 283 21.06 2.90 -10.25
CA PRO A 283 19.79 2.78 -10.93
C PRO A 283 18.62 2.77 -9.92
N THR A 284 17.50 3.33 -10.32
CA THR A 284 16.27 3.30 -9.51
C THR A 284 15.90 1.86 -9.14
N PHE A 285 15.56 1.63 -7.88
CA PHE A 285 15.20 0.30 -7.41
C PHE A 285 13.80 -0.08 -7.87
N ASP A 286 13.71 -0.95 -8.87
CA ASP A 286 12.47 -1.61 -9.25
C ASP A 286 12.16 -2.76 -8.29
N ARG A 287 11.04 -2.66 -7.58
CA ARG A 287 10.58 -3.68 -6.62
C ARG A 287 9.70 -4.75 -7.25
N LYS A 288 9.38 -4.62 -8.53
CA LYS A 288 8.55 -5.57 -9.26
C LYS A 288 9.04 -7.02 -9.13
N PRO A 289 10.36 -7.33 -9.26
CA PRO A 289 10.84 -8.69 -9.07
C PRO A 289 10.47 -9.29 -7.70
N LEU A 290 10.60 -8.52 -6.62
CA LEU A 290 10.23 -8.98 -5.28
C LEU A 290 8.72 -9.10 -5.09
N ARG A 291 7.90 -8.29 -5.76
CA ARG A 291 6.43 -8.44 -5.75
C ARG A 291 5.98 -9.67 -6.52
N GLU A 292 6.64 -10.00 -7.62
CA GLU A 292 6.34 -11.19 -8.40
C GLU A 292 6.70 -12.47 -7.65
N LYS A 293 7.83 -12.45 -6.94
CA LYS A 293 8.33 -13.58 -6.16
C LYS A 293 8.86 -13.08 -4.81
N PRO A 294 8.03 -13.08 -3.76
CA PRO A 294 8.36 -12.47 -2.47
C PRO A 294 9.30 -13.29 -1.59
N ILE A 295 9.73 -14.48 -2.01
CA ILE A 295 10.55 -15.39 -1.22
C ILE A 295 11.94 -15.49 -1.84
N ILE A 296 12.99 -15.35 -1.04
CA ILE A 296 14.40 -15.57 -1.46
C ILE A 296 14.91 -16.85 -0.80
N VAL A 297 15.50 -17.75 -1.58
CA VAL A 297 16.05 -19.02 -1.06
C VAL A 297 17.43 -18.78 -0.46
N LEU A 298 17.59 -19.18 0.80
CA LEU A 298 18.87 -19.16 1.52
C LEU A 298 19.78 -20.35 1.13
N ALA A 299 21.04 -20.30 1.51
CA ALA A 299 22.03 -21.34 1.19
C ALA A 299 21.68 -22.73 1.77
N ASP A 300 20.91 -22.77 2.84
CA ASP A 300 20.46 -24.00 3.49
C ASP A 300 19.07 -24.49 2.99
N GLY A 301 18.52 -23.87 1.96
CA GLY A 301 17.23 -24.21 1.36
C GLY A 301 16.01 -23.56 2.02
N ARG A 302 16.18 -22.90 3.16
CA ARG A 302 15.09 -22.12 3.78
C ARG A 302 14.72 -20.92 2.91
N GLY A 303 13.47 -20.47 2.98
CA GLY A 303 13.02 -19.24 2.35
C GLY A 303 13.03 -18.07 3.33
N VAL A 304 13.31 -16.87 2.86
CA VAL A 304 13.13 -15.62 3.62
C VAL A 304 12.22 -14.67 2.85
N ILE A 305 11.30 -14.03 3.57
CA ILE A 305 10.42 -12.99 3.03
C ILE A 305 10.97 -11.64 3.48
N PRO A 306 11.56 -10.84 2.59
CA PRO A 306 12.22 -9.60 2.98
C PRO A 306 11.24 -8.52 3.46
N ASP A 307 9.95 -8.62 3.08
CA ASP A 307 8.96 -7.58 3.36
C ASP A 307 7.52 -8.14 3.41
N PRO A 308 6.81 -7.98 4.54
CA PRO A 308 5.43 -8.46 4.67
C PRO A 308 4.43 -7.73 3.77
N VAL A 309 4.69 -6.46 3.42
CA VAL A 309 3.83 -5.71 2.49
C VAL A 309 3.90 -6.31 1.10
N ILE A 310 5.11 -6.65 0.64
CA ILE A 310 5.31 -7.32 -0.66
C ILE A 310 4.60 -8.67 -0.69
N LEU A 311 4.65 -9.44 0.39
CA LEU A 311 3.91 -10.70 0.50
C LEU A 311 2.40 -10.47 0.38
N SER A 312 1.86 -9.47 1.11
CA SER A 312 0.44 -9.13 1.05
C SER A 312 0.00 -8.69 -0.35
N ASP A 313 0.81 -7.86 -1.02
CA ASP A 313 0.56 -7.43 -2.40
C ASP A 313 0.54 -8.63 -3.36
N SER A 314 1.46 -9.58 -3.20
CA SER A 314 1.50 -10.78 -4.04
C SER A 314 0.24 -11.64 -3.92
N MET A 315 -0.45 -11.61 -2.78
CA MET A 315 -1.71 -12.32 -2.58
C MET A 315 -2.92 -11.57 -3.14
N LEU A 316 -2.94 -10.24 -2.97
CA LEU A 316 -4.08 -9.42 -3.40
C LEU A 316 -4.10 -9.12 -4.90
N ILE A 317 -2.93 -9.00 -5.51
CA ILE A 317 -2.80 -8.54 -6.90
C ILE A 317 -2.08 -9.58 -7.76
N GLY A 318 -1.24 -10.41 -7.16
CA GLY A 318 -0.47 -11.44 -7.85
C GLY A 318 -1.31 -12.31 -8.80
N PRO A 319 -2.48 -12.83 -8.38
CA PRO A 319 -3.34 -13.64 -9.25
C PRO A 319 -3.73 -12.92 -10.56
N VAL A 320 -4.00 -11.63 -10.53
CA VAL A 320 -4.34 -10.82 -11.72
C VAL A 320 -3.17 -10.78 -12.70
N PHE A 321 -1.97 -10.57 -12.19
CA PHE A 321 -0.76 -10.54 -13.04
C PHE A 321 -0.39 -11.94 -13.57
N GLN A 322 -0.65 -13.02 -12.84
CA GLN A 322 -0.47 -14.39 -13.35
C GLN A 322 -1.42 -14.64 -14.54
N LEU A 323 -2.69 -14.26 -14.43
CA LEU A 323 -3.66 -14.36 -15.52
C LEU A 323 -3.25 -13.55 -16.75
N ALA A 324 -2.74 -12.32 -16.54
CA ALA A 324 -2.30 -11.45 -17.63
C ALA A 324 -1.09 -11.99 -18.43
N ARG A 325 -0.41 -13.03 -17.94
CA ARG A 325 0.66 -13.73 -18.68
C ARG A 325 0.14 -14.70 -19.74
N VAL A 326 -1.09 -15.19 -19.59
CA VAL A 326 -1.68 -16.23 -20.46
C VAL A 326 -2.90 -15.75 -21.23
N ARG A 327 -3.42 -14.57 -20.89
CA ARG A 327 -4.58 -13.94 -21.55
C ARG A 327 -4.28 -12.47 -21.84
N ASP A 328 -5.06 -11.85 -22.69
CA ASP A 328 -4.98 -10.41 -22.93
C ASP A 328 -5.09 -9.61 -21.62
N ALA A 329 -4.12 -8.77 -21.34
CA ALA A 329 -4.03 -8.04 -20.09
C ALA A 329 -5.21 -7.07 -19.88
N ASN A 330 -5.68 -6.41 -20.96
CA ASN A 330 -6.80 -5.47 -20.85
C ASN A 330 -8.09 -6.22 -20.50
N TYR A 331 -8.28 -7.42 -21.06
CA TYR A 331 -9.42 -8.27 -20.71
C TYR A 331 -9.36 -8.68 -19.23
N VAL A 332 -8.20 -9.14 -18.74
CA VAL A 332 -8.02 -9.56 -17.34
C VAL A 332 -8.26 -8.40 -16.37
N PHE A 333 -7.62 -7.24 -16.64
CA PHE A 333 -7.82 -6.07 -15.80
C PHE A 333 -9.25 -5.53 -15.88
N GLY A 334 -9.92 -5.64 -17.01
CA GLY A 334 -11.33 -5.30 -17.16
C GLY A 334 -12.25 -6.19 -16.32
N CYS A 335 -12.02 -7.51 -16.33
CA CYS A 335 -12.76 -8.44 -15.46
C CYS A 335 -12.51 -8.18 -13.98
N PHE A 336 -11.25 -7.94 -13.60
CA PHE A 336 -10.90 -7.60 -12.22
C PHE A 336 -11.53 -6.27 -11.78
N GLY A 337 -11.56 -5.27 -12.69
CA GLY A 337 -12.22 -3.99 -12.43
C GLY A 337 -13.69 -4.15 -12.06
N LYS A 338 -14.43 -4.94 -12.84
CA LYS A 338 -15.85 -5.23 -12.57
C LYS A 338 -16.04 -6.00 -11.26
N ALA A 339 -15.17 -6.98 -10.98
CA ALA A 339 -15.23 -7.74 -9.73
C ALA A 339 -14.99 -6.84 -8.51
N PHE A 340 -14.03 -5.93 -8.60
CA PHE A 340 -13.71 -4.97 -7.56
C PHE A 340 -14.85 -3.95 -7.35
N GLU A 341 -15.44 -3.45 -8.45
CA GLU A 341 -16.59 -2.55 -8.40
C GLU A 341 -17.78 -3.23 -7.71
N GLU A 342 -18.12 -4.46 -8.12
CA GLU A 342 -19.19 -5.23 -7.49
C GLU A 342 -18.92 -5.46 -5.99
N TYR A 343 -17.69 -5.82 -5.62
CA TYR A 343 -17.28 -5.98 -4.23
C TYR A 343 -17.47 -4.70 -3.40
N ALA A 344 -17.00 -3.56 -3.91
CA ALA A 344 -17.14 -2.28 -3.23
C ALA A 344 -18.62 -1.85 -3.12
N CYS A 345 -19.40 -2.04 -4.17
CA CYS A 345 -20.82 -1.74 -4.17
C CYS A 345 -21.62 -2.64 -3.21
N ASP A 346 -21.24 -3.91 -3.06
CA ASP A 346 -21.87 -4.80 -2.08
C ASP A 346 -21.57 -4.38 -0.63
N ILE A 347 -20.38 -3.83 -0.36
CA ILE A 347 -20.09 -3.21 0.95
C ILE A 347 -21.02 -2.01 1.17
N LEU A 348 -21.16 -1.13 0.17
CA LEU A 348 -22.07 0.01 0.26
C LEU A 348 -23.52 -0.43 0.50
N GLU A 349 -24.00 -1.52 -0.11
CA GLU A 349 -25.34 -2.06 0.13
C GLU A 349 -25.53 -2.56 1.56
N ARG A 350 -24.50 -3.17 2.15
CA ARG A 350 -24.55 -3.58 3.56
C ARG A 350 -24.52 -2.39 4.52
N MET A 351 -23.83 -1.31 4.12
CA MET A 351 -23.82 -0.04 4.87
C MET A 351 -25.16 0.69 4.78
N PHE A 352 -25.81 0.66 3.63
CA PHE A 352 -27.05 1.40 3.32
C PHE A 352 -28.13 0.47 2.79
N PRO A 353 -28.62 -0.49 3.61
CA PRO A 353 -29.60 -1.46 3.16
C PRO A 353 -30.92 -0.79 2.78
N HIS A 354 -31.59 -1.33 1.75
CA HIS A 354 -32.89 -0.86 1.29
C HIS A 354 -33.90 -0.80 2.44
N GLY A 355 -34.57 0.34 2.60
CA GLY A 355 -35.56 0.55 3.65
C GLY A 355 -35.05 1.09 4.98
N SER A 356 -33.75 1.36 5.11
CA SER A 356 -33.13 1.84 6.37
C SER A 356 -33.42 3.32 6.71
N GLY A 357 -34.24 4.03 5.94
CA GLY A 357 -34.71 5.41 6.22
C GLY A 357 -35.22 6.12 4.99
N LEU A 358 -36.09 7.14 5.22
CA LEU A 358 -36.72 7.92 4.15
C LEU A 358 -35.74 8.78 3.32
N HIS A 359 -34.52 9.00 3.84
CA HIS A 359 -33.57 9.98 3.30
C HIS A 359 -32.18 9.39 3.00
N ARG A 360 -32.05 8.07 2.95
CA ARG A 360 -30.79 7.40 2.67
C ARG A 360 -31.03 6.29 1.64
N ARG A 361 -30.94 6.64 0.37
CA ARG A 361 -31.08 5.65 -0.71
C ARG A 361 -29.76 5.48 -1.42
N LEU A 362 -29.22 4.27 -1.37
CA LEU A 362 -28.14 3.86 -2.25
C LEU A 362 -28.76 3.46 -3.59
N HIS A 363 -28.24 4.05 -4.65
CA HIS A 363 -28.51 3.67 -6.03
C HIS A 363 -27.22 3.16 -6.65
N ARG A 364 -27.28 2.01 -7.31
CA ARG A 364 -26.14 1.40 -8.03
C ARG A 364 -26.38 1.54 -9.52
N ASN A 365 -25.27 1.58 -10.28
CA ASN A 365 -25.30 1.60 -11.74
C ASN A 365 -26.27 2.65 -12.26
N VAL A 366 -26.09 3.88 -11.79
CA VAL A 366 -27.04 4.97 -12.03
C VAL A 366 -26.86 5.46 -13.46
N PRO A 367 -27.85 5.22 -14.34
CA PRO A 367 -27.79 5.73 -15.70
C PRO A 367 -27.92 7.25 -15.67
N ALA A 368 -27.09 7.93 -16.41
CA ALA A 368 -27.08 9.37 -16.54
C ALA A 368 -26.88 9.77 -18.00
N MET A 369 -27.25 10.99 -18.33
CA MET A 369 -27.05 11.55 -19.65
C MET A 369 -26.22 12.83 -19.53
N ASP A 370 -25.18 12.96 -20.32
CA ASP A 370 -24.38 14.19 -20.30
C ASP A 370 -25.05 15.34 -21.06
N VAL A 371 -24.43 16.51 -21.01
CA VAL A 371 -24.90 17.72 -21.70
C VAL A 371 -24.96 17.59 -23.24
N HIS A 372 -24.34 16.55 -23.79
CA HIS A 372 -24.35 16.24 -25.22
C HIS A 372 -25.33 15.14 -25.59
N GLY A 373 -26.11 14.63 -24.61
CA GLY A 373 -27.06 13.54 -24.80
C GLY A 373 -26.42 12.16 -24.90
N GLN A 374 -25.16 12.00 -24.43
CA GLN A 374 -24.50 10.71 -24.38
C GLN A 374 -24.81 10.02 -23.05
N GLU A 375 -25.27 8.78 -23.14
CA GLU A 375 -25.49 7.95 -21.94
C GLU A 375 -24.15 7.56 -21.29
N PHE A 376 -24.16 7.54 -19.96
CA PHE A 376 -23.08 7.01 -19.13
C PHE A 376 -23.68 6.46 -17.83
N GLU A 377 -22.87 5.80 -17.04
CA GLU A 377 -23.27 5.18 -15.78
C GLU A 377 -22.31 5.62 -14.68
N ILE A 378 -22.84 5.85 -13.50
CA ILE A 378 -22.12 6.08 -12.26
C ILE A 378 -22.25 4.84 -11.40
N ASP A 379 -21.15 4.37 -10.83
CA ASP A 379 -21.11 3.10 -10.11
C ASP A 379 -22.06 3.10 -8.89
N ALA A 380 -22.08 4.19 -8.11
CA ALA A 380 -23.02 4.33 -7.01
C ALA A 380 -23.34 5.80 -6.68
N CYS A 381 -24.50 5.99 -6.06
CA CYS A 381 -24.93 7.29 -5.56
C CYS A 381 -25.73 7.14 -4.25
N LEU A 382 -25.45 8.02 -3.26
CA LEU A 382 -26.23 8.14 -2.04
C LEU A 382 -27.05 9.43 -2.07
N ASP A 383 -28.37 9.29 -2.07
CA ASP A 383 -29.32 10.38 -2.15
C ASP A 383 -29.80 10.79 -0.74
N TYR A 384 -29.42 11.99 -0.33
CA TYR A 384 -29.87 12.66 0.90
C TYR A 384 -30.79 13.86 0.61
N ILE A 385 -31.45 13.87 -0.56
CA ILE A 385 -32.33 14.90 -1.08
C ILE A 385 -31.56 16.16 -1.49
N GLU A 386 -31.15 17.01 -0.54
CA GLU A 386 -30.42 18.24 -0.81
C GLU A 386 -28.91 18.00 -0.99
N ARG A 387 -28.44 16.81 -0.64
CA ARG A 387 -27.03 16.41 -0.69
C ARG A 387 -26.89 15.08 -1.40
N LEU A 388 -25.94 15.01 -2.30
CA LEU A 388 -25.70 13.83 -3.11
C LEU A 388 -24.25 13.39 -2.99
N VAL A 389 -24.01 12.13 -2.62
CA VAL A 389 -22.67 11.53 -2.71
C VAL A 389 -22.60 10.77 -4.02
N VAL A 390 -21.74 11.20 -4.93
CA VAL A 390 -21.52 10.55 -6.21
C VAL A 390 -20.22 9.73 -6.11
N ILE A 391 -20.32 8.43 -6.33
CA ILE A 391 -19.26 7.46 -6.05
C ILE A 391 -18.83 6.78 -7.34
N GLU A 392 -17.53 6.79 -7.58
CA GLU A 392 -16.89 6.09 -8.67
C GLU A 392 -15.87 5.10 -8.12
N VAL A 393 -15.87 3.85 -8.58
CA VAL A 393 -15.01 2.76 -8.09
C VAL A 393 -13.98 2.37 -9.14
N LYS A 394 -12.71 2.37 -8.80
CA LYS A 394 -11.63 2.06 -9.74
C LYS A 394 -10.55 1.15 -9.14
N SER A 395 -10.27 0.06 -9.85
CA SER A 395 -9.21 -0.90 -9.52
C SER A 395 -7.88 -0.61 -10.23
N VAL A 396 -7.71 0.60 -10.74
CA VAL A 396 -6.54 0.97 -11.55
C VAL A 396 -5.30 1.09 -10.68
N PHE A 397 -4.16 0.61 -11.19
CA PHE A 397 -2.85 0.71 -10.55
C PHE A 397 -2.01 1.79 -11.23
N ILE A 398 -1.31 2.59 -10.43
CA ILE A 398 -0.30 3.52 -10.93
C ILE A 398 0.98 2.71 -11.17
N PRO A 399 1.61 2.82 -12.35
CA PRO A 399 2.89 2.15 -12.59
C PRO A 399 3.96 2.63 -11.61
N ASP A 400 4.67 1.69 -10.98
CA ASP A 400 5.78 1.99 -10.05
C ASP A 400 6.83 2.90 -10.68
N GLU A 401 7.13 2.72 -11.95
CA GLU A 401 8.07 3.55 -12.71
C GLU A 401 7.74 5.03 -12.64
N SER A 402 6.44 5.38 -12.72
CA SER A 402 5.98 6.76 -12.64
C SER A 402 6.20 7.37 -11.24
N VAL A 403 6.07 6.56 -10.19
CA VAL A 403 6.27 6.97 -8.79
C VAL A 403 7.77 7.03 -8.46
N LEU A 404 8.53 6.02 -8.89
CA LEU A 404 9.94 5.86 -8.57
C LEU A 404 10.84 6.83 -9.33
N ALA A 405 10.45 7.28 -10.51
CA ALA A 405 11.22 8.24 -11.32
C ALA A 405 11.40 9.59 -10.63
N CYS A 406 10.57 9.94 -9.64
CA CYS A 406 10.52 11.26 -9.03
C CYS A 406 10.39 12.39 -10.08
N ASP A 407 9.70 12.09 -11.18
CA ASP A 407 9.40 13.03 -12.25
C ASP A 407 7.94 13.47 -12.14
N GLU A 408 7.73 14.72 -11.74
CA GLU A 408 6.38 15.27 -11.57
C GLU A 408 5.56 15.18 -12.86
N ILE A 409 6.18 15.47 -13.99
CA ILE A 409 5.47 15.48 -15.29
C ILE A 409 5.03 14.06 -15.65
N ALA A 410 5.93 13.08 -15.49
CA ALA A 410 5.61 11.68 -15.75
C ALA A 410 4.54 11.15 -14.80
N TYR A 411 4.63 11.50 -13.50
CA TYR A 411 3.63 11.13 -12.50
C TYR A 411 2.26 11.76 -12.78
N GLN A 412 2.22 13.06 -13.05
CA GLN A 412 1.00 13.77 -13.43
C GLN A 412 0.37 13.19 -14.70
N ALA A 413 1.18 12.90 -15.71
CA ALA A 413 0.71 12.27 -16.94
C ALA A 413 0.13 10.88 -16.68
N ALA A 414 0.76 10.09 -15.82
CA ALA A 414 0.23 8.78 -15.41
C ALA A 414 -1.11 8.91 -14.68
N LEU A 415 -1.23 9.83 -13.72
CA LEU A 415 -2.48 10.12 -13.02
C LEU A 415 -3.58 10.61 -13.98
N GLN A 416 -3.25 11.56 -14.87
CA GLN A 416 -4.20 12.05 -15.87
C GLN A 416 -4.71 10.91 -16.77
N LYS A 417 -3.81 10.08 -17.27
CA LYS A 417 -4.16 8.95 -18.14
C LYS A 417 -5.02 7.93 -17.41
N LYS A 418 -4.78 7.70 -16.12
CA LYS A 418 -5.42 6.63 -15.34
C LYS A 418 -6.70 7.06 -14.63
N TYR A 419 -6.84 8.36 -14.30
CA TYR A 419 -7.94 8.84 -13.45
C TYR A 419 -8.75 9.97 -14.06
N LEU A 420 -8.29 10.66 -15.11
CA LEU A 420 -9.04 11.73 -15.76
C LEU A 420 -9.48 11.36 -17.19
N ARG A 421 -8.50 11.08 -18.07
CA ARG A 421 -8.76 10.84 -19.49
C ARG A 421 -7.88 9.72 -20.03
N GLY A 422 -8.48 8.53 -20.24
CA GLY A 422 -7.92 7.45 -21.04
C GLY A 422 -8.46 7.49 -22.47
N GLU A 423 -8.79 6.33 -23.03
CA GLU A 423 -9.61 6.23 -24.25
C GLU A 423 -11.06 6.69 -24.01
N ARG A 424 -11.49 6.72 -22.74
CA ARG A 424 -12.77 7.25 -22.23
C ARG A 424 -12.49 8.00 -20.93
N ASP A 425 -13.46 8.78 -20.46
CA ASP A 425 -13.40 9.38 -19.13
C ASP A 425 -13.27 8.29 -18.07
N VAL A 426 -12.39 8.53 -17.09
CA VAL A 426 -12.07 7.58 -16.01
C VAL A 426 -12.25 8.30 -14.67
N ALA A 427 -12.72 7.64 -13.66
CA ALA A 427 -12.89 8.13 -12.28
C ALA A 427 -13.21 9.64 -12.15
N VAL A 428 -12.18 10.49 -12.08
CA VAL A 428 -12.33 11.95 -11.95
C VAL A 428 -13.08 12.55 -13.14
N GLY A 429 -12.83 12.06 -14.36
CA GLY A 429 -13.55 12.48 -15.55
C GLY A 429 -15.03 12.08 -15.51
N GLN A 430 -15.34 10.86 -15.04
CA GLN A 430 -16.72 10.39 -14.87
C GLN A 430 -17.44 11.21 -13.77
N LEU A 431 -16.79 11.47 -12.64
CA LEU A 431 -17.31 12.36 -11.60
C LEU A 431 -17.57 13.76 -12.12
N ALA A 432 -16.65 14.34 -12.91
CA ALA A 432 -16.86 15.65 -13.54
C ALA A 432 -18.08 15.65 -14.48
N ARG A 433 -18.23 14.59 -15.27
CA ARG A 433 -19.37 14.41 -16.18
C ARG A 433 -20.70 14.31 -15.41
N ALA A 434 -20.70 13.56 -14.30
CA ALA A 434 -21.86 13.45 -13.41
C ALA A 434 -22.24 14.80 -12.79
N ILE A 435 -21.28 15.55 -12.27
CA ILE A 435 -21.50 16.87 -11.68
C ILE A 435 -22.08 17.85 -12.72
N ARG A 436 -21.57 17.85 -13.96
CA ARG A 436 -22.15 18.65 -15.05
C ARG A 436 -23.58 18.24 -15.37
N ALA A 437 -23.88 16.95 -15.38
CA ALA A 437 -25.25 16.45 -15.62
C ALA A 437 -26.21 16.85 -14.50
N ILE A 438 -25.77 16.83 -13.24
CA ILE A 438 -26.56 17.28 -12.08
C ILE A 438 -26.80 18.79 -12.19
N ALA A 439 -25.79 19.61 -12.41
CA ALA A 439 -25.90 21.06 -12.51
C ALA A 439 -26.80 21.52 -13.66
N SER A 440 -26.74 20.84 -14.81
CA SER A 440 -27.58 21.13 -15.97
C SER A 440 -29.03 20.60 -15.85
N GLY A 441 -29.33 19.82 -14.78
CA GLY A 441 -30.65 19.18 -14.65
C GLY A 441 -30.86 18.01 -15.62
N SER A 442 -29.84 17.55 -16.33
CA SER A 442 -29.94 16.43 -17.28
C SER A 442 -29.80 15.05 -16.64
N TRP A 443 -29.56 14.99 -15.35
CA TRP A 443 -29.48 13.75 -14.58
C TRP A 443 -30.84 13.07 -14.46
N ALA A 444 -31.07 12.00 -15.21
CA ALA A 444 -32.37 11.31 -15.28
C ALA A 444 -32.57 10.22 -14.21
N GLY A 445 -31.53 9.85 -13.45
CA GLY A 445 -31.54 8.65 -12.60
C GLY A 445 -32.08 8.82 -11.19
N LEU A 446 -32.15 10.01 -10.68
CA LEU A 446 -32.61 10.31 -9.33
C LEU A 446 -33.64 11.42 -9.41
N GLY A 447 -34.66 11.43 -8.54
CA GLY A 447 -35.78 12.41 -8.55
C GLY A 447 -35.34 13.83 -8.88
N SER A 448 -35.98 14.88 -8.58
CA SER A 448 -35.72 16.23 -9.09
C SER A 448 -34.28 16.71 -8.87
N PRO A 449 -33.39 16.77 -9.90
CA PRO A 449 -32.03 17.29 -9.75
C PRO A 449 -31.98 18.73 -9.23
N GLY A 450 -33.06 19.49 -9.40
CA GLY A 450 -33.16 20.88 -8.94
C GLY A 450 -33.16 21.08 -7.42
N ASP A 451 -33.29 20.00 -6.65
CA ASP A 451 -33.31 20.07 -5.19
C ASP A 451 -31.89 19.81 -4.58
N VAL A 452 -30.92 19.39 -5.39
CA VAL A 452 -29.54 19.11 -4.92
C VAL A 452 -28.80 20.42 -4.70
N ALA A 453 -28.49 20.72 -3.45
CA ALA A 453 -27.73 21.91 -3.06
C ALA A 453 -26.22 21.67 -2.96
N LEU A 454 -25.79 20.42 -2.68
CA LEU A 454 -24.40 20.08 -2.46
C LEU A 454 -24.09 18.66 -2.93
N VAL A 455 -23.01 18.50 -3.71
CA VAL A 455 -22.48 17.22 -4.19
C VAL A 455 -21.16 16.89 -3.52
N TYR A 456 -20.99 15.64 -3.11
CA TYR A 456 -19.74 15.07 -2.59
C TYR A 456 -19.19 14.07 -3.62
N PRO A 457 -18.17 14.45 -4.41
CA PRO A 457 -17.50 13.51 -5.29
C PRO A 457 -16.58 12.58 -4.46
N VAL A 458 -16.76 11.28 -4.64
CA VAL A 458 -16.01 10.24 -3.95
C VAL A 458 -15.45 9.26 -4.97
N ALA A 459 -14.16 8.97 -4.89
CA ALA A 459 -13.53 7.90 -5.64
C ALA A 459 -13.09 6.78 -4.69
N ILE A 460 -13.59 5.56 -4.89
CA ILE A 460 -13.14 4.36 -4.18
C ILE A 460 -12.08 3.69 -5.03
N VAL A 461 -10.88 3.50 -4.45
CA VAL A 461 -9.71 3.02 -5.18
C VAL A 461 -9.10 1.78 -4.53
N HIS A 462 -8.51 0.94 -5.37
CA HIS A 462 -7.74 -0.20 -4.90
C HIS A 462 -6.31 0.21 -4.48
N ASP A 463 -5.72 1.15 -5.21
CA ASP A 463 -4.33 1.57 -5.00
C ASP A 463 -4.21 2.51 -3.79
N ARG A 464 -3.55 2.04 -2.74
CA ARG A 464 -3.32 2.80 -1.50
C ARG A 464 -2.45 4.04 -1.70
N LEU A 465 -1.69 4.12 -2.79
CA LEU A 465 -0.85 5.28 -3.08
C LEU A 465 -1.66 6.55 -3.31
N LEU A 466 -2.93 6.42 -3.64
CA LEU A 466 -3.80 7.56 -3.98
C LEU A 466 -4.38 8.31 -2.79
N VAL A 467 -4.38 7.71 -1.59
CA VAL A 467 -4.88 8.40 -0.38
C VAL A 467 -3.82 9.29 0.27
N GLU A 468 -2.59 9.24 -0.22
CA GLU A 468 -1.58 10.17 0.24
C GLU A 468 -1.99 11.62 -0.06
N PRO A 469 -1.76 12.57 0.87
CA PRO A 469 -2.30 13.93 0.79
C PRO A 469 -2.02 14.64 -0.52
N LEU A 470 -0.81 14.46 -1.07
CA LEU A 470 -0.41 15.10 -2.33
C LEU A 470 -1.12 14.50 -3.54
N ALA A 471 -1.29 13.18 -3.59
CA ALA A 471 -2.04 12.51 -4.66
C ALA A 471 -3.51 12.92 -4.61
N THR A 472 -4.09 12.94 -3.42
CA THR A 472 -5.48 13.37 -3.20
C THR A 472 -5.68 14.83 -3.61
N GLU A 473 -4.78 15.74 -3.20
CA GLU A 473 -4.84 17.15 -3.58
C GLU A 473 -4.70 17.33 -5.09
N PHE A 474 -3.79 16.57 -5.71
CA PHE A 474 -3.58 16.62 -7.14
C PHE A 474 -4.84 16.19 -7.92
N LEU A 475 -5.45 15.08 -7.54
CA LEU A 475 -6.69 14.59 -8.17
C LEU A 475 -7.88 15.54 -7.90
N ALA A 476 -7.96 16.13 -6.71
CA ALA A 476 -8.97 17.15 -6.42
C ALA A 476 -8.79 18.40 -7.30
N ASN A 477 -7.55 18.86 -7.49
CA ASN A 477 -7.26 19.97 -8.39
C ASN A 477 -7.55 19.64 -9.86
N MET A 478 -7.35 18.38 -10.29
CA MET A 478 -7.76 17.92 -11.61
C MET A 478 -9.27 18.02 -11.81
N LEU A 479 -10.08 17.58 -10.82
CA LEU A 479 -11.53 17.69 -10.87
C LEU A 479 -11.98 19.14 -11.00
N VAL A 480 -11.42 20.01 -10.16
CA VAL A 480 -11.70 21.46 -10.14
C VAL A 480 -11.34 22.10 -11.49
N SER A 481 -10.17 21.77 -12.04
CA SER A 481 -9.71 22.27 -13.33
C SER A 481 -10.58 21.76 -14.49
N GLU A 482 -10.97 20.48 -14.44
CA GLU A 482 -11.85 19.89 -15.47
C GLU A 482 -13.22 20.53 -15.49
N LEU A 483 -13.78 20.87 -14.33
CA LEU A 483 -15.05 21.55 -14.20
C LEU A 483 -14.98 23.05 -14.49
N GLY A 484 -13.81 23.67 -14.34
CA GLY A 484 -13.66 25.13 -14.42
C GLY A 484 -14.29 25.84 -13.22
N THR A 485 -14.27 25.20 -12.03
CA THR A 485 -14.90 25.73 -10.82
C THR A 485 -14.09 26.82 -10.15
N ALA A 486 -14.75 27.64 -9.32
CA ALA A 486 -14.11 28.59 -8.44
C ALA A 486 -14.36 28.25 -6.97
N PRO A 487 -13.39 28.49 -6.06
CA PRO A 487 -13.60 28.29 -4.62
C PRO A 487 -14.66 29.29 -4.10
N VAL A 488 -15.53 28.80 -3.22
CA VAL A 488 -16.49 29.66 -2.51
C VAL A 488 -15.72 30.43 -1.43
N PRO A 489 -15.77 31.77 -1.40
CA PRO A 489 -15.06 32.56 -0.39
C PRO A 489 -15.41 32.13 1.03
N SER A 490 -14.38 31.96 1.87
CA SER A 490 -14.53 31.56 3.29
C SER A 490 -15.20 30.23 3.54
N SER A 491 -15.22 29.33 2.54
CA SER A 491 -15.78 27.99 2.61
C SER A 491 -14.79 26.97 2.08
N TRP A 492 -14.94 25.70 2.49
CA TRP A 492 -14.24 24.57 1.90
C TRP A 492 -14.87 24.08 0.60
N GLN A 493 -16.03 24.68 0.21
CA GLN A 493 -16.82 24.29 -0.97
C GLN A 493 -16.32 24.97 -2.25
N TRP A 494 -16.67 24.36 -3.35
CA TRP A 494 -16.49 24.86 -4.71
C TRP A 494 -17.86 25.10 -5.32
N GLU A 495 -17.96 25.97 -6.30
CA GLU A 495 -19.19 26.24 -7.03
C GLU A 495 -19.01 26.00 -8.52
N PHE A 496 -19.96 25.28 -9.12
CA PHE A 496 -20.06 25.01 -10.53
C PHE A 496 -21.52 25.21 -10.99
N ASP A 497 -21.77 26.20 -11.83
CA ASP A 497 -23.11 26.52 -12.37
C ASP A 497 -24.23 26.60 -11.30
N GLY A 498 -23.93 27.20 -10.14
CA GLY A 498 -24.88 27.33 -9.03
C GLY A 498 -24.97 26.09 -8.14
N LEU A 499 -24.37 24.98 -8.50
CA LEU A 499 -24.26 23.77 -7.70
C LEU A 499 -23.03 23.86 -6.80
N ARG A 500 -23.19 23.62 -5.49
CA ARG A 500 -22.07 23.52 -4.57
C ARG A 500 -21.48 22.12 -4.61
N MET A 501 -20.17 22.04 -4.46
CA MET A 501 -19.41 20.79 -4.50
C MET A 501 -18.40 20.74 -3.36
N ALA A 502 -18.31 19.60 -2.69
CA ALA A 502 -17.23 19.29 -1.75
C ALA A 502 -15.92 19.00 -2.52
N PRO A 503 -14.75 19.15 -1.90
CA PRO A 503 -13.52 18.64 -2.45
C PRO A 503 -13.58 17.12 -2.68
N LEU A 504 -12.96 16.63 -3.77
CA LEU A 504 -12.88 15.21 -4.04
C LEU A 504 -12.34 14.45 -2.82
N THR A 505 -13.05 13.42 -2.41
CA THR A 505 -12.62 12.49 -1.36
C THR A 505 -12.21 11.18 -2.02
N ILE A 506 -11.01 10.70 -1.69
CA ILE A 506 -10.51 9.41 -2.13
C ILE A 506 -10.56 8.45 -0.94
N LEU A 507 -11.20 7.32 -1.13
CA LEU A 507 -11.28 6.21 -0.18
C LEU A 507 -10.55 5.02 -0.75
N THR A 508 -9.77 4.35 0.06
CA THR A 508 -9.36 2.99 -0.28
C THR A 508 -10.47 2.00 0.03
N VAL A 509 -10.37 0.83 -0.53
CA VAL A 509 -11.26 -0.27 -0.13
C VAL A 509 -11.08 -0.64 1.35
N ASP A 510 -9.89 -0.40 1.94
CA ASP A 510 -9.64 -0.57 3.37
C ASP A 510 -10.49 0.41 4.20
N ASP A 511 -10.52 1.70 3.79
CA ASP A 511 -11.38 2.70 4.42
C ASP A 511 -12.85 2.30 4.35
N LEU A 512 -13.28 1.80 3.19
CA LEU A 512 -14.66 1.37 2.99
C LEU A 512 -15.03 0.18 3.89
N GLU A 513 -14.16 -0.82 4.00
CA GLU A 513 -14.33 -1.96 4.90
C GLU A 513 -14.39 -1.53 6.38
N ASP A 514 -13.54 -0.59 6.79
CA ASP A 514 -13.53 -0.07 8.16
C ASP A 514 -14.81 0.74 8.47
N LEU A 515 -15.36 1.42 7.47
CA LEU A 515 -16.60 2.18 7.60
C LEU A 515 -17.85 1.30 7.63
N GLU A 516 -17.82 0.06 7.11
CA GLU A 516 -19.00 -0.80 7.00
C GLU A 516 -19.75 -0.98 8.34
N TYR A 517 -19.04 -1.06 9.45
CA TYR A 517 -19.64 -1.24 10.78
C TYR A 517 -19.78 0.05 11.58
N SER A 518 -19.32 1.17 11.05
CA SER A 518 -19.22 2.45 11.78
C SER A 518 -20.48 3.29 11.63
N ILE A 519 -21.22 3.08 10.56
CA ILE A 519 -22.35 3.94 10.13
C ILE A 519 -23.59 3.86 11.04
N GLY A 520 -23.59 3.05 12.09
CA GLY A 520 -24.65 3.07 13.10
C GLY A 520 -24.61 4.29 14.03
N ASN A 521 -23.43 4.88 14.25
CA ASN A 521 -23.21 5.93 15.24
C ASN A 521 -22.81 7.28 14.63
N VAL A 522 -22.28 7.28 13.42
CA VAL A 522 -21.82 8.46 12.67
C VAL A 522 -22.36 8.35 11.25
N THR A 523 -22.95 9.41 10.71
CA THR A 523 -23.37 9.37 9.31
C THR A 523 -22.17 9.59 8.40
N LEU A 524 -22.18 8.97 7.20
CA LEU A 524 -21.14 9.23 6.20
C LEU A 524 -21.07 10.72 5.85
N MET A 525 -22.20 11.42 5.89
CA MET A 525 -22.26 12.85 5.62
C MET A 525 -21.51 13.66 6.66
N ASP A 526 -21.72 13.39 7.98
CA ASP A 526 -21.00 14.11 9.04
C ASP A 526 -19.50 13.92 8.92
N LEU A 527 -19.09 12.70 8.54
CA LEU A 527 -17.70 12.36 8.30
C LEU A 527 -17.12 13.11 7.09
N LEU A 528 -17.84 13.14 5.97
CA LEU A 528 -17.41 13.85 4.75
C LEU A 528 -17.39 15.36 4.96
N ASP A 529 -18.34 15.93 5.71
CA ASP A 529 -18.33 17.35 6.09
C ASP A 529 -17.08 17.68 6.91
N ALA A 530 -16.86 16.98 8.01
CA ALA A 530 -15.74 17.24 8.90
C ALA A 530 -14.37 17.02 8.21
N TYR A 531 -14.26 16.01 7.34
CA TYR A 531 -13.06 15.80 6.55
C TYR A 531 -12.85 16.90 5.50
N SER A 532 -13.93 17.37 4.87
CA SER A 532 -13.89 18.43 3.86
C SER A 532 -13.53 19.80 4.46
N GLU A 533 -13.95 20.08 5.70
CA GLU A 533 -13.59 21.29 6.42
C GLU A 533 -12.07 21.45 6.60
N GLN A 534 -11.30 20.39 6.53
CA GLN A 534 -9.85 20.44 6.60
C GLN A 534 -9.18 20.85 5.28
N PHE A 535 -9.93 20.91 4.17
CA PHE A 535 -9.38 21.36 2.89
C PHE A 535 -9.07 22.87 2.90
N PRO A 536 -7.97 23.37 2.32
CA PRO A 536 -6.95 22.63 1.58
C PRO A 536 -5.83 22.03 2.45
N HIS A 537 -5.97 22.06 3.76
CA HIS A 537 -4.91 21.66 4.70
C HIS A 537 -5.10 20.24 5.22
N ARG A 538 -5.77 19.38 4.43
CA ARG A 538 -5.93 17.98 4.79
C ARG A 538 -4.60 17.33 5.13
N ARG A 539 -4.57 16.61 6.25
CA ARG A 539 -3.40 15.87 6.70
C ARG A 539 -3.77 14.39 6.72
N GLY A 540 -3.18 13.64 5.78
CA GLY A 540 -3.39 12.20 5.71
C GLY A 540 -4.66 11.77 4.98
N SER A 541 -4.84 10.46 4.95
CA SER A 541 -6.01 9.78 4.40
C SER A 541 -7.26 10.04 5.25
N LEU A 542 -8.43 9.61 4.76
CA LEU A 542 -9.63 9.59 5.59
C LEU A 542 -9.44 8.72 6.83
N HIS A 543 -8.74 7.59 6.70
CA HIS A 543 -8.36 6.73 7.83
C HIS A 543 -7.58 7.50 8.91
N ASP A 544 -6.53 8.22 8.53
CA ASP A 544 -5.74 9.02 9.48
C ASP A 544 -6.57 10.12 10.14
N PHE A 545 -7.47 10.74 9.36
CA PHE A 545 -8.41 11.73 9.90
C PHE A 545 -9.32 11.11 10.95
N ILE A 546 -9.97 9.98 10.65
CA ILE A 546 -10.86 9.29 11.60
C ILE A 546 -10.07 8.91 12.85
N ALA A 547 -8.90 8.28 12.70
CA ALA A 547 -8.06 7.82 13.81
C ALA A 547 -7.59 8.95 14.75
N SER A 548 -7.45 10.18 14.23
CA SER A 548 -6.98 11.35 14.99
C SER A 548 -8.09 12.30 15.44
N SER A 549 -9.34 12.05 15.08
CA SER A 549 -10.50 12.91 15.32
C SER A 549 -11.43 12.35 16.40
N GLU A 550 -12.53 13.05 16.63
CA GLU A 550 -13.64 12.58 17.46
C GLU A 550 -14.35 11.34 16.89
N PHE A 551 -14.12 11.04 15.62
CA PHE A 551 -14.69 9.87 14.93
C PHE A 551 -13.88 8.57 15.16
N LYS A 552 -12.78 8.59 15.93
CA LYS A 552 -11.93 7.42 16.16
C LYS A 552 -12.68 6.18 16.67
N ASP A 553 -13.72 6.41 17.49
CA ASP A 553 -14.54 5.31 18.04
C ASP A 553 -15.55 4.76 17.02
N ALA A 554 -15.68 5.41 15.85
CA ALA A 554 -16.49 4.95 14.75
C ALA A 554 -15.79 3.85 13.93
N MET A 555 -14.46 3.77 13.96
CA MET A 555 -13.72 2.72 13.26
C MET A 555 -13.79 1.41 14.04
N ARG A 556 -14.23 0.37 13.37
CA ARG A 556 -14.31 -0.99 13.92
C ARG A 556 -13.80 -1.98 12.89
N ILE A 557 -13.24 -3.09 13.40
CA ILE A 557 -12.84 -4.20 12.54
C ILE A 557 -14.06 -4.68 11.74
N ASN A 558 -13.92 -4.75 10.44
CA ASN A 558 -14.93 -5.31 9.57
C ASN A 558 -15.12 -6.80 9.85
N ARG A 559 -16.20 -7.13 10.57
CA ARG A 559 -16.45 -8.52 11.01
C ARG A 559 -16.72 -9.46 9.85
N THR A 560 -17.30 -9.00 8.75
CA THR A 560 -17.58 -9.85 7.58
C THR A 560 -16.27 -10.30 6.95
N VAL A 561 -15.40 -9.37 6.61
CA VAL A 561 -14.09 -9.67 6.01
C VAL A 561 -13.18 -10.38 7.01
N ALA A 562 -13.19 -9.95 8.29
CA ALA A 562 -12.39 -10.56 9.34
C ALA A 562 -12.80 -12.03 9.60
N ASN A 563 -14.08 -12.30 9.74
CA ASN A 563 -14.56 -13.68 9.98
C ASN A 563 -14.23 -14.59 8.79
N ALA A 564 -14.43 -14.13 7.56
CA ALA A 564 -14.05 -14.86 6.36
C ALA A 564 -12.54 -15.10 6.34
N GLY A 565 -11.74 -14.07 6.59
CA GLY A 565 -10.28 -14.17 6.60
C GLY A 565 -9.75 -15.11 7.69
N TRP A 566 -10.22 -14.97 8.91
CA TRP A 566 -9.79 -15.83 10.04
C TRP A 566 -10.21 -17.29 9.85
N SER A 567 -11.44 -17.55 9.37
CA SER A 567 -11.88 -18.90 9.05
C SER A 567 -10.99 -19.52 7.97
N PHE A 568 -10.75 -18.78 6.90
CA PHE A 568 -9.95 -19.28 5.80
C PHE A 568 -8.47 -19.47 6.17
N LEU A 569 -7.88 -18.60 6.99
CA LEU A 569 -6.51 -18.77 7.51
C LEU A 569 -6.38 -20.05 8.33
N ARG A 570 -7.32 -20.32 9.23
CA ARG A 570 -7.34 -21.56 10.03
C ARG A 570 -7.46 -22.79 9.15
N ASP A 571 -8.43 -22.79 8.23
CA ASP A 571 -8.65 -23.90 7.31
C ASP A 571 -7.44 -24.14 6.41
N ALA A 572 -6.83 -23.10 5.86
CA ALA A 572 -5.65 -23.21 5.03
C ALA A 572 -4.44 -23.77 5.80
N ALA A 573 -4.21 -23.29 7.01
CA ALA A 573 -3.15 -23.80 7.85
C ALA A 573 -3.36 -25.27 8.24
N HIS A 574 -4.58 -25.63 8.62
CA HIS A 574 -4.92 -27.02 8.92
C HIS A 574 -4.68 -27.94 7.72
N ARG A 575 -5.15 -27.55 6.53
CA ARG A 575 -4.98 -28.32 5.29
C ARG A 575 -3.51 -28.49 4.87
N VAL A 576 -2.71 -27.43 5.00
CA VAL A 576 -1.30 -27.44 4.55
C VAL A 576 -0.36 -28.05 5.59
N PHE A 577 -0.59 -27.78 6.87
CA PHE A 577 0.34 -28.15 7.94
C PHE A 577 -0.19 -29.20 8.91
N GLY A 578 -1.45 -29.62 8.77
CA GLY A 578 -2.09 -30.62 9.66
C GLY A 578 -2.22 -30.14 11.12
N ARG A 579 -2.19 -28.82 11.36
CA ARG A 579 -2.29 -28.24 12.71
C ARG A 579 -3.13 -26.99 12.72
N ASP A 580 -3.83 -26.78 13.83
CA ASP A 580 -4.57 -25.56 14.07
C ASP A 580 -3.61 -24.42 14.43
N ILE A 581 -3.93 -23.24 13.94
CA ILE A 581 -3.24 -21.99 14.27
C ILE A 581 -4.09 -21.27 15.32
N ASP A 582 -3.50 -20.93 16.46
CA ASP A 582 -4.13 -20.06 17.44
C ASP A 582 -4.04 -18.61 16.94
N VAL A 583 -5.09 -18.16 16.31
CA VAL A 583 -5.19 -16.82 15.70
C VAL A 583 -5.86 -15.83 16.67
N ASP A 584 -6.50 -16.33 17.72
CA ASP A 584 -7.26 -15.53 18.69
C ASP A 584 -6.37 -14.92 19.79
N SER A 585 -5.09 -15.29 19.84
CA SER A 585 -4.16 -14.82 20.88
C SER A 585 -3.46 -13.49 20.56
N LYS A 586 -3.78 -12.84 19.43
CA LYS A 586 -3.23 -11.55 19.00
C LYS A 586 -4.34 -10.60 18.56
#